data_82095062b48fc7972e4bd101bc24d766
#
_entry.id   82095062b48fc7972e4bd101bc24d766
#
_cell.length_a   1.000
_cell.length_b   1.000
_cell.length_c   1.000
_cell.angle_alpha   90.00
_cell.angle_beta   90.00
_cell.angle_gamma   90.00
#
_symmetry.space_group_name_H-M   'P 1'
#
loop_
_entity.id
_entity.type
_entity.pdbx_description
1 polymer ?
#
loop_
_entity_poly.entity_id
_entity_poly.type
_entity_poly.pdbx_seq_one_letter_code
_entity_poly.pdbx_strand_id
1 'polypeptide(L)'
;MGIRKYKPTTPGRRGASVSDFVELTRSTPEKSLLAPKSKTGGRNNSGRITTRHIGGGHKQAYRIIDFKRYDKDGVPAKVAHIEYDPNRTARIALLHYRDGEKRYIIAPNGLTQGTIVVSGSGSDIKPGNNLELRQIPVGTTVHAVELRPGGGAKLGRSAGAAIQLVAREGKYATLRMPSGEMRMVDVRCRATIGTVGNAEQSNINWGKAGRNRWKGIRPTVRGVVMNPVDHPHGGGEGRTSGGRHPVSPWGKPEGRTRDKNKASSRLIVRRRKTGKKR
;
A
#
# COMPACT_ATOMS: atom_id res chain seq x y z
N MET A 1 -12.92 -9.97 -10.07
CA MET A 1 -11.73 -9.31 -10.66
C MET A 1 -11.05 -10.30 -11.56
N GLY A 2 -10.66 -9.88 -12.76
CA GLY A 2 -10.00 -10.73 -13.73
C GLY A 2 -8.68 -10.13 -14.21
N ILE A 3 -7.75 -11.01 -14.56
CA ILE A 3 -6.51 -10.64 -15.24
C ILE A 3 -6.63 -11.06 -16.69
N ARG A 4 -6.55 -10.09 -17.60
CA ARG A 4 -6.49 -10.33 -19.03
C ARG A 4 -5.04 -10.55 -19.46
N LYS A 5 -4.76 -11.70 -20.04
CA LYS A 5 -3.47 -12.01 -20.69
C LYS A 5 -3.49 -11.51 -22.13
N TYR A 6 -2.37 -10.99 -22.61
CA TYR A 6 -2.20 -10.62 -24.01
C TYR A 6 -1.85 -11.85 -24.86
N LYS A 7 -2.26 -11.82 -26.14
CA LYS A 7 -1.76 -12.79 -27.13
C LYS A 7 -0.25 -12.61 -27.33
N PRO A 8 0.53 -13.69 -27.52
CA PRO A 8 2.00 -13.64 -27.60
C PRO A 8 2.49 -13.18 -28.99
N THR A 9 2.03 -12.01 -29.45
CA THR A 9 2.35 -11.47 -30.79
C THR A 9 3.73 -10.84 -30.87
N THR A 10 4.31 -10.44 -29.72
CA THR A 10 5.64 -9.83 -29.63
C THR A 10 6.33 -10.29 -28.35
N PRO A 11 7.69 -10.22 -28.26
CA PRO A 11 8.40 -10.58 -27.02
C PRO A 11 7.88 -9.87 -25.79
N GLY A 12 7.54 -8.59 -25.88
CA GLY A 12 7.01 -7.80 -24.76
C GLY A 12 5.55 -8.13 -24.39
N ARG A 13 4.79 -8.77 -25.27
CA ARG A 13 3.41 -9.22 -25.02
C ARG A 13 3.31 -10.66 -24.54
N ARG A 14 4.29 -11.51 -24.87
CA ARG A 14 4.27 -12.95 -24.59
C ARG A 14 3.91 -13.31 -23.15
N GLY A 15 4.43 -12.61 -22.18
CA GLY A 15 4.12 -12.84 -20.76
C GLY A 15 3.30 -11.72 -20.12
N ALA A 16 2.84 -10.73 -20.91
CA ALA A 16 2.20 -9.55 -20.36
C ALA A 16 0.75 -9.80 -19.97
N SER A 17 0.35 -9.22 -18.86
CA SER A 17 -1.04 -9.21 -18.41
C SER A 17 -1.43 -7.82 -17.88
N VAL A 18 -2.73 -7.59 -17.78
CA VAL A 18 -3.31 -6.36 -17.21
C VAL A 18 -4.58 -6.71 -16.43
N SER A 19 -5.00 -5.83 -15.53
CA SER A 19 -6.34 -5.92 -14.94
C SER A 19 -7.40 -5.73 -16.03
N ASP A 20 -8.53 -6.39 -15.87
CA ASP A 20 -9.69 -6.24 -16.76
C ASP A 20 -10.49 -4.95 -16.51
N PHE A 21 -10.27 -4.30 -15.35
CA PHE A 21 -10.93 -3.07 -14.92
C PHE A 21 -12.46 -3.13 -14.82
N VAL A 22 -13.06 -4.32 -14.81
CA VAL A 22 -14.53 -4.52 -14.80
C VAL A 22 -15.21 -3.86 -13.59
N GLU A 23 -14.51 -3.78 -12.46
CA GLU A 23 -15.03 -3.17 -11.22
C GLU A 23 -15.12 -1.63 -11.26
N LEU A 24 -14.50 -0.97 -12.23
CA LEU A 24 -14.52 0.48 -12.33
C LEU A 24 -15.83 0.97 -12.91
N THR A 25 -16.49 1.88 -12.19
CA THR A 25 -17.76 2.48 -12.62
C THR A 25 -17.59 3.85 -13.27
N ARG A 26 -16.40 4.47 -13.11
CA ARG A 26 -16.08 5.78 -13.67
C ARG A 26 -14.59 5.87 -14.02
N SER A 27 -14.29 6.48 -15.16
CA SER A 27 -12.91 6.69 -15.66
C SER A 27 -12.33 8.06 -15.28
N THR A 28 -13.18 9.07 -15.10
CA THR A 28 -12.78 10.45 -14.77
C THR A 28 -12.85 10.70 -13.28
N PRO A 29 -11.78 11.25 -12.66
CA PRO A 29 -11.79 11.54 -11.23
C PRO A 29 -12.61 12.80 -10.89
N GLU A 30 -13.03 12.91 -9.64
CA GLU A 30 -13.68 14.12 -9.10
C GLU A 30 -12.65 15.27 -9.02
N LYS A 31 -12.90 16.37 -9.74
CA LYS A 31 -11.92 17.47 -9.89
C LYS A 31 -11.60 18.16 -8.56
N SER A 32 -12.57 18.36 -7.69
CA SER A 32 -12.40 19.00 -6.38
C SER A 32 -11.49 18.22 -5.43
N LEU A 33 -11.33 16.91 -5.66
CA LEU A 33 -10.52 16.02 -4.83
C LEU A 33 -9.15 15.69 -5.47
N LEU A 34 -8.71 16.50 -6.44
CA LEU A 34 -7.40 16.37 -7.07
C LEU A 34 -6.42 17.42 -6.54
N ALA A 35 -5.20 16.97 -6.28
CA ALA A 35 -4.07 17.86 -6.00
C ALA A 35 -2.97 17.66 -7.03
N PRO A 36 -2.20 18.71 -7.35
CA PRO A 36 -1.04 18.59 -8.24
C PRO A 36 0.00 17.66 -7.61
N LYS A 37 0.65 16.84 -8.45
CA LYS A 37 1.76 15.97 -8.04
C LYS A 37 2.98 16.26 -8.91
N SER A 38 3.90 17.06 -8.38
CA SER A 38 5.18 17.33 -9.02
C SER A 38 6.09 16.09 -8.99
N LYS A 39 6.98 15.98 -9.98
CA LYS A 39 7.97 14.91 -10.05
C LYS A 39 9.31 15.44 -9.54
N THR A 40 9.77 14.88 -8.43
CA THR A 40 11.06 15.26 -7.81
C THR A 40 12.26 14.51 -8.40
N GLY A 41 12.02 13.40 -9.12
CA GLY A 41 13.08 12.54 -9.63
C GLY A 41 13.95 11.91 -8.54
N GLY A 42 13.40 11.74 -7.33
CA GLY A 42 14.12 11.20 -6.16
C GLY A 42 15.02 12.23 -5.46
N ARG A 43 14.92 13.52 -5.79
CA ARG A 43 15.68 14.60 -5.15
C ARG A 43 14.95 15.14 -3.94
N ASN A 44 15.72 15.54 -2.93
CA ASN A 44 15.25 16.27 -1.76
C ASN A 44 15.17 17.78 -2.02
N ASN A 45 14.89 18.57 -0.99
CA ASN A 45 14.83 20.04 -1.06
C ASN A 45 16.17 20.70 -1.44
N SER A 46 17.31 20.04 -1.18
CA SER A 46 18.65 20.52 -1.58
C SER A 46 19.10 19.99 -2.96
N GLY A 47 18.21 19.36 -3.73
CA GLY A 47 18.51 18.83 -5.06
C GLY A 47 19.31 17.53 -5.09
N ARG A 48 19.69 16.97 -3.93
CA ARG A 48 20.47 15.72 -3.82
C ARG A 48 19.55 14.49 -3.96
N ILE A 49 20.04 13.44 -4.64
CA ILE A 49 19.32 12.19 -4.79
C ILE A 49 19.32 11.46 -3.46
N THR A 50 18.14 11.38 -2.81
CA THR A 50 17.91 10.64 -1.57
C THR A 50 17.17 9.31 -1.80
N THR A 51 16.46 9.21 -2.93
CA THR A 51 15.78 7.98 -3.36
C THR A 51 16.23 7.65 -4.77
N ARG A 52 17.08 6.62 -4.90
CA ARG A 52 17.62 6.19 -6.19
C ARG A 52 16.56 5.51 -7.05
N HIS A 53 16.81 5.39 -8.35
CA HIS A 53 16.01 4.67 -9.33
C HIS A 53 14.57 5.22 -9.49
N ILE A 54 14.36 6.51 -9.26
CA ILE A 54 13.10 7.21 -9.50
C ILE A 54 13.32 8.32 -10.53
N GLY A 55 12.39 8.45 -11.48
CA GLY A 55 12.37 9.52 -12.46
C GLY A 55 11.59 9.17 -13.72
N GLY A 56 11.19 10.20 -14.47
CA GLY A 56 10.35 10.05 -15.65
C GLY A 56 8.92 9.60 -15.30
N GLY A 57 8.36 8.74 -16.13
CA GLY A 57 7.01 8.20 -15.96
C GLY A 57 5.89 9.14 -16.42
N HIS A 58 4.67 8.63 -16.50
CA HIS A 58 3.49 9.38 -16.90
C HIS A 58 3.13 10.47 -15.87
N LYS A 59 2.60 11.62 -16.32
CA LYS A 59 2.06 12.68 -15.43
C LYS A 59 0.88 12.12 -14.62
N GLN A 60 0.85 12.42 -13.34
CA GLN A 60 -0.19 11.94 -12.41
C GLN A 60 -0.71 13.11 -11.57
N ALA A 61 -2.01 13.12 -11.30
CA ALA A 61 -2.59 13.94 -10.25
C ALA A 61 -2.77 13.08 -8.98
N TYR A 62 -2.61 13.66 -7.81
CA TYR A 62 -2.87 13.01 -6.55
C TYR A 62 -4.36 13.04 -6.23
N ARG A 63 -4.95 11.93 -5.76
CA ARG A 63 -6.30 11.89 -5.22
C ARG A 63 -6.23 12.07 -3.73
N ILE A 64 -6.96 13.05 -3.21
CA ILE A 64 -7.06 13.32 -1.78
C ILE A 64 -7.93 12.22 -1.16
N ILE A 65 -7.30 11.33 -0.39
CA ILE A 65 -7.99 10.22 0.28
C ILE A 65 -8.22 10.58 1.73
N ASP A 66 -9.44 10.37 2.20
CA ASP A 66 -9.77 10.51 3.61
C ASP A 66 -9.26 9.27 4.37
N PHE A 67 -8.17 9.46 5.10
CA PHE A 67 -7.58 8.45 5.98
C PHE A 67 -8.01 8.57 7.43
N LYS A 68 -8.82 9.56 7.78
CA LYS A 68 -9.21 9.85 9.17
C LYS A 68 -10.66 9.48 9.44
N ARG A 69 -11.59 10.05 8.70
CA ARG A 69 -13.04 9.81 8.71
C ARG A 69 -13.76 10.12 10.04
N TYR A 70 -13.09 10.58 11.08
CA TYR A 70 -13.70 10.80 12.39
C TYR A 70 -14.61 12.02 12.45
N ASP A 71 -14.38 13.01 11.61
CA ASP A 71 -15.19 14.23 11.47
C ASP A 71 -16.54 13.97 10.78
N LYS A 72 -16.75 12.78 10.24
CA LYS A 72 -17.98 12.31 9.60
C LYS A 72 -18.65 11.15 10.35
N ASP A 73 -18.40 11.06 11.66
CA ASP A 73 -19.01 10.02 12.47
C ASP A 73 -20.54 10.17 12.49
N GLY A 74 -21.24 9.05 12.32
CA GLY A 74 -22.70 8.99 12.26
C GLY A 74 -23.32 9.49 10.94
N VAL A 75 -22.55 10.14 10.06
CA VAL A 75 -23.08 10.63 8.78
C VAL A 75 -22.98 9.51 7.73
N PRO A 76 -24.12 9.03 7.18
CA PRO A 76 -24.09 8.01 6.13
C PRO A 76 -23.57 8.59 4.81
N ALA A 77 -22.78 7.80 4.10
CA ALA A 77 -22.26 8.13 2.79
C ALA A 77 -22.63 7.02 1.79
N LYS A 78 -23.10 7.40 0.62
CA LYS A 78 -23.38 6.48 -0.50
C LYS A 78 -22.14 6.35 -1.38
N VAL A 79 -21.75 5.14 -1.72
CA VAL A 79 -20.73 4.87 -2.71
C VAL A 79 -21.25 5.29 -4.08
N ALA A 80 -20.74 6.38 -4.60
CA ALA A 80 -21.14 6.89 -5.91
C ALA A 80 -20.43 6.17 -7.03
N HIS A 81 -19.09 6.02 -6.91
CA HIS A 81 -18.27 5.39 -7.94
C HIS A 81 -17.08 4.65 -7.35
N ILE A 82 -16.61 3.62 -8.08
CA ILE A 82 -15.31 2.98 -7.86
C ILE A 82 -14.40 3.41 -8.99
N GLU A 83 -13.22 3.94 -8.65
CA GLU A 83 -12.30 4.59 -9.59
C GLU A 83 -10.88 4.03 -9.51
N TYR A 84 -10.14 4.21 -10.62
CA TYR A 84 -8.72 3.92 -10.69
C TYR A 84 -7.88 5.07 -10.13
N ASP A 85 -6.90 4.75 -9.27
CA ASP A 85 -5.90 5.71 -8.81
C ASP A 85 -4.50 5.29 -9.29
N PRO A 86 -3.80 6.11 -10.10
CA PRO A 86 -2.45 5.81 -10.55
C PRO A 86 -1.38 5.90 -9.44
N ASN A 87 -1.73 6.41 -8.26
CA ASN A 87 -0.79 6.61 -7.14
C ASN A 87 -0.72 5.41 -6.21
N ARG A 88 -1.65 4.46 -6.34
CA ARG A 88 -1.73 3.28 -5.47
C ARG A 88 -2.18 2.04 -6.24
N THR A 89 -1.96 0.89 -5.66
CA THR A 89 -2.37 -0.39 -6.23
C THR A 89 -3.85 -0.69 -5.98
N ALA A 90 -4.41 -0.17 -4.88
CA ALA A 90 -5.81 -0.32 -4.52
C ALA A 90 -6.71 0.59 -5.38
N ARG A 91 -7.97 0.16 -5.61
CA ARG A 91 -9.02 1.04 -6.12
C ARG A 91 -9.45 2.01 -5.03
N ILE A 92 -10.08 3.09 -5.44
CA ILE A 92 -10.68 4.10 -4.55
C ILE A 92 -12.18 4.17 -4.78
N ALA A 93 -12.94 4.45 -3.74
CA ALA A 93 -14.38 4.67 -3.81
C ALA A 93 -14.68 6.15 -3.53
N LEU A 94 -15.44 6.77 -4.42
CA LEU A 94 -16.00 8.11 -4.24
C LEU A 94 -17.26 7.98 -3.37
N LEU A 95 -17.25 8.64 -2.23
CA LEU A 95 -18.37 8.71 -1.31
C LEU A 95 -19.09 10.06 -1.46
N HIS A 96 -20.42 10.03 -1.53
CA HIS A 96 -21.28 11.19 -1.36
C HIS A 96 -21.94 11.09 0.01
N TYR A 97 -21.57 11.97 0.91
CA TYR A 97 -22.16 12.07 2.24
C TYR A 97 -23.54 12.73 2.18
N ARG A 98 -24.39 12.43 3.17
CA ARG A 98 -25.74 13.02 3.26
C ARG A 98 -25.71 14.54 3.42
N ASP A 99 -24.63 15.09 3.96
CA ASP A 99 -24.39 16.53 4.11
C ASP A 99 -23.86 17.20 2.82
N GLY A 100 -23.80 16.50 1.70
CA GLY A 100 -23.36 17.00 0.40
C GLY A 100 -21.84 16.92 0.15
N GLU A 101 -21.02 16.63 1.17
CA GLU A 101 -19.57 16.53 0.99
C GLU A 101 -19.20 15.27 0.22
N LYS A 102 -18.17 15.37 -0.62
CA LYS A 102 -17.61 14.24 -1.35
C LYS A 102 -16.22 13.91 -0.82
N ARG A 103 -15.92 12.63 -0.64
CA ARG A 103 -14.58 12.15 -0.23
C ARG A 103 -14.20 10.87 -0.92
N TYR A 104 -12.90 10.64 -1.09
CA TYR A 104 -12.38 9.34 -1.51
C TYR A 104 -11.96 8.51 -0.31
N ILE A 105 -12.25 7.21 -0.37
CA ILE A 105 -11.70 6.19 0.53
C ILE A 105 -11.01 5.08 -0.28
N ILE A 106 -10.20 4.25 0.39
CA ILE A 106 -9.72 3.00 -0.21
C ILE A 106 -10.92 2.06 -0.35
N ALA A 107 -11.15 1.53 -1.55
CA ALA A 107 -12.24 0.59 -1.81
C ALA A 107 -11.95 -0.78 -1.20
N PRO A 108 -12.73 -1.27 -0.24
CA PRO A 108 -12.66 -2.65 0.22
C PRO A 108 -13.16 -3.62 -0.86
N ASN A 109 -12.77 -4.87 -0.71
CA ASN A 109 -13.25 -5.95 -1.57
C ASN A 109 -14.77 -6.15 -1.38
N GLY A 110 -15.48 -6.36 -2.49
CA GLY A 110 -16.92 -6.55 -2.48
C GLY A 110 -17.77 -5.28 -2.30
N LEU A 111 -17.14 -4.09 -2.22
CA LEU A 111 -17.89 -2.83 -2.21
C LEU A 111 -18.45 -2.56 -3.62
N THR A 112 -19.74 -2.23 -3.69
CA THR A 112 -20.44 -1.92 -4.94
C THR A 112 -20.98 -0.50 -4.95
N GLN A 113 -21.25 0.03 -6.13
CA GLN A 113 -21.94 1.30 -6.29
C GLN A 113 -23.31 1.25 -5.61
N GLY A 114 -23.70 2.32 -4.93
CA GLY A 114 -24.96 2.40 -4.20
C GLY A 114 -24.90 1.93 -2.74
N THR A 115 -23.88 1.19 -2.33
CA THR A 115 -23.68 0.75 -0.94
C THR A 115 -23.57 1.95 0.00
N ILE A 116 -24.21 1.87 1.17
CA ILE A 116 -24.10 2.89 2.21
C ILE A 116 -22.97 2.50 3.16
N VAL A 117 -22.12 3.47 3.48
CA VAL A 117 -20.97 3.33 4.38
C VAL A 117 -21.07 4.35 5.49
N VAL A 118 -20.81 3.93 6.72
CA VAL A 118 -20.89 4.79 7.92
C VAL A 118 -19.58 4.69 8.70
N SER A 119 -19.24 5.75 9.41
CA SER A 119 -18.10 5.80 10.34
C SER A 119 -18.56 6.09 11.75
N GLY A 120 -17.78 5.66 12.75
CA GLY A 120 -18.02 5.98 14.16
C GLY A 120 -18.66 4.86 14.95
N SER A 121 -18.87 5.14 16.25
CA SER A 121 -19.49 4.20 17.18
C SER A 121 -20.95 3.91 16.78
N GLY A 122 -21.34 2.65 16.85
CA GLY A 122 -22.68 2.22 16.44
C GLY A 122 -22.82 1.89 14.96
N SER A 123 -21.76 1.98 14.17
CA SER A 123 -21.78 1.49 12.79
C SER A 123 -21.76 -0.06 12.76
N ASP A 124 -22.53 -0.65 11.84
CA ASP A 124 -22.52 -2.09 11.61
C ASP A 124 -21.15 -2.63 11.21
N ILE A 125 -20.89 -3.91 11.44
CA ILE A 125 -19.69 -4.61 11.00
C ILE A 125 -19.84 -5.02 9.53
N LYS A 126 -19.90 -4.02 8.64
CA LYS A 126 -20.01 -4.18 7.18
C LYS A 126 -18.76 -3.67 6.46
N PRO A 127 -18.37 -4.28 5.33
CA PRO A 127 -17.21 -3.81 4.55
C PRO A 127 -17.32 -2.33 4.18
N GLY A 128 -16.25 -1.56 4.46
CA GLY A 128 -16.22 -0.11 4.24
C GLY A 128 -16.53 0.76 5.44
N ASN A 129 -17.21 0.24 6.45
CA ASN A 129 -17.46 0.97 7.70
C ASN A 129 -16.17 1.13 8.50
N ASN A 130 -16.05 2.28 9.17
CA ASN A 130 -14.85 2.63 9.94
C ASN A 130 -15.18 2.80 11.42
N LEU A 131 -14.56 1.97 12.25
CA LEU A 131 -14.81 1.92 13.70
C LEU A 131 -13.50 1.90 14.48
N GLU A 132 -13.59 2.19 15.78
CA GLU A 132 -12.49 1.96 16.70
C GLU A 132 -12.30 0.45 16.93
N LEU A 133 -11.05 0.02 17.11
CA LEU A 133 -10.71 -1.40 17.32
C LEU A 133 -11.42 -2.02 18.54
N ARG A 134 -11.77 -1.20 19.55
CA ARG A 134 -12.53 -1.67 20.72
C ARG A 134 -13.95 -2.13 20.36
N GLN A 135 -14.53 -1.66 19.26
CA GLN A 135 -15.89 -1.96 18.83
C GLN A 135 -15.96 -3.13 17.82
N ILE A 136 -14.80 -3.49 17.24
CA ILE A 136 -14.72 -4.52 16.22
C ILE A 136 -14.58 -5.90 16.89
N PRO A 137 -15.39 -6.90 16.54
CA PRO A 137 -15.25 -8.26 17.07
C PRO A 137 -13.87 -8.86 16.75
N VAL A 138 -13.35 -9.65 17.69
CA VAL A 138 -12.12 -10.44 17.48
C VAL A 138 -12.34 -11.42 16.33
N GLY A 139 -11.31 -11.68 15.54
CA GLY A 139 -11.38 -12.50 14.33
C GLY A 139 -11.70 -11.73 13.06
N THR A 140 -12.27 -10.51 13.17
CA THR A 140 -12.64 -9.68 12.01
C THR A 140 -11.41 -9.26 11.22
N THR A 141 -11.56 -9.30 9.89
CA THR A 141 -10.55 -8.77 8.97
C THR A 141 -10.78 -7.28 8.73
N VAL A 142 -9.72 -6.49 8.86
CA VAL A 142 -9.74 -5.03 8.73
C VAL A 142 -8.61 -4.54 7.82
N HIS A 143 -8.73 -3.33 7.36
CA HIS A 143 -7.69 -2.62 6.59
C HIS A 143 -7.65 -1.14 6.99
N ALA A 144 -6.75 -0.36 6.39
CA ALA A 144 -6.61 1.08 6.66
C ALA A 144 -6.58 1.40 8.16
N VAL A 145 -5.72 0.69 8.92
CA VAL A 145 -5.64 0.79 10.38
C VAL A 145 -4.71 1.93 10.81
N GLU A 146 -5.10 2.65 11.83
CA GLU A 146 -4.27 3.67 12.48
C GLU A 146 -3.17 3.04 13.35
N LEU A 147 -2.07 3.76 13.55
CA LEU A 147 -1.00 3.41 14.49
C LEU A 147 -1.12 4.16 15.82
N ARG A 148 -1.77 5.32 15.79
CA ARG A 148 -2.06 6.17 16.95
C ARG A 148 -3.45 6.73 16.77
N PRO A 149 -4.24 6.86 17.83
CA PRO A 149 -5.58 7.45 17.74
C PRO A 149 -5.54 8.83 17.05
N GLY A 150 -6.44 9.05 16.09
CA GLY A 150 -6.53 10.29 15.30
C GLY A 150 -5.38 10.54 14.30
N GLY A 151 -4.42 9.62 14.21
CA GLY A 151 -3.25 9.77 13.32
C GLY A 151 -3.51 9.43 11.86
N GLY A 152 -4.71 8.99 11.53
CA GLY A 152 -5.11 8.51 10.21
C GLY A 152 -4.53 7.15 9.85
N ALA A 153 -5.14 6.48 8.91
CA ALA A 153 -4.78 5.13 8.47
C ALA A 153 -3.34 5.04 7.94
N LYS A 154 -2.57 4.11 8.46
CA LYS A 154 -1.16 3.85 8.10
C LYS A 154 -0.91 2.42 7.63
N LEU A 155 -1.59 1.43 8.21
CA LEU A 155 -1.40 0.01 7.96
C LEU A 155 -2.47 -0.53 7.01
N GLY A 156 -2.14 -1.54 6.20
CA GLY A 156 -3.12 -2.25 5.36
C GLY A 156 -3.80 -1.39 4.31
N ARG A 157 -3.04 -0.64 3.49
CA ARG A 157 -3.58 0.26 2.45
C ARG A 157 -3.35 -0.20 1.02
N SER A 158 -2.50 -1.19 0.82
CA SER A 158 -2.19 -1.72 -0.51
C SER A 158 -3.27 -2.71 -0.97
N ALA A 159 -3.38 -2.90 -2.28
CA ALA A 159 -4.28 -3.89 -2.88
C ALA A 159 -4.15 -5.27 -2.21
N GLY A 160 -5.28 -5.91 -1.92
CA GLY A 160 -5.34 -7.22 -1.26
C GLY A 160 -4.86 -7.25 0.20
N ALA A 161 -4.53 -6.11 0.81
CA ALA A 161 -4.10 -6.10 2.20
C ALA A 161 -5.25 -6.49 3.14
N ALA A 162 -4.97 -7.47 4.01
CA ALA A 162 -5.86 -7.98 5.02
C ALA A 162 -5.12 -8.02 6.37
N ILE A 163 -5.67 -7.38 7.38
CA ILE A 163 -5.15 -7.39 8.75
C ILE A 163 -6.22 -8.04 9.61
N GLN A 164 -5.85 -9.04 10.40
CA GLN A 164 -6.78 -9.71 11.30
C GLN A 164 -6.65 -9.16 12.72
N LEU A 165 -7.76 -8.81 13.35
CA LEU A 165 -7.84 -8.51 14.77
C LEU A 165 -7.84 -9.84 15.54
N VAL A 166 -6.74 -10.15 16.22
CA VAL A 166 -6.55 -11.45 16.88
C VAL A 166 -7.02 -11.46 18.32
N ALA A 167 -6.73 -10.39 19.07
CA ALA A 167 -7.09 -10.24 20.48
C ALA A 167 -7.27 -8.78 20.86
N ARG A 168 -8.00 -8.55 21.95
CA ARG A 168 -8.10 -7.25 22.62
C ARG A 168 -7.91 -7.47 24.12
N GLU A 169 -6.90 -6.78 24.67
CA GLU A 169 -6.56 -6.92 26.08
C GLU A 169 -6.25 -5.53 26.64
N GLY A 170 -7.06 -5.08 27.59
CA GLY A 170 -6.93 -3.78 28.21
C GLY A 170 -6.84 -2.64 27.18
N LYS A 171 -5.72 -1.93 27.17
CA LYS A 171 -5.46 -0.75 26.31
C LYS A 171 -5.06 -1.12 24.86
N TYR A 172 -4.76 -2.39 24.58
CA TYR A 172 -4.18 -2.79 23.30
C TYR A 172 -5.04 -3.83 22.56
N ALA A 173 -5.04 -3.69 21.25
CA ALA A 173 -5.52 -4.66 20.28
C ALA A 173 -4.34 -5.30 19.56
N THR A 174 -4.29 -6.62 19.48
CA THR A 174 -3.25 -7.38 18.78
C THR A 174 -3.71 -7.67 17.36
N LEU A 175 -2.93 -7.17 16.41
CA LEU A 175 -3.19 -7.28 14.97
C LEU A 175 -2.19 -8.23 14.32
N ARG A 176 -2.69 -9.14 13.50
CA ARG A 176 -1.89 -9.97 12.60
C ARG A 176 -1.78 -9.29 11.24
N MET A 177 -0.58 -8.86 10.91
CA MET A 177 -0.26 -8.18 9.66
C MET A 177 -0.15 -9.16 8.48
N PRO A 178 -0.29 -8.70 7.21
CA PRO A 178 -0.09 -9.54 6.03
C PRO A 178 1.29 -10.22 5.97
N SER A 179 2.30 -9.61 6.59
CA SER A 179 3.66 -10.19 6.71
C SER A 179 3.78 -11.33 7.73
N GLY A 180 2.71 -11.61 8.51
CA GLY A 180 2.71 -12.54 9.63
C GLY A 180 3.24 -11.94 10.95
N GLU A 181 3.66 -10.67 10.96
CA GLU A 181 4.00 -9.94 12.19
C GLU A 181 2.74 -9.77 13.05
N MET A 182 2.86 -10.03 14.35
CA MET A 182 1.82 -9.70 15.34
C MET A 182 2.23 -8.45 16.08
N ARG A 183 1.37 -7.45 16.07
CA ARG A 183 1.65 -6.13 16.60
C ARG A 183 0.49 -5.61 17.43
N MET A 184 0.81 -4.99 18.56
CA MET A 184 -0.14 -4.27 19.41
C MET A 184 -0.35 -2.84 18.90
N VAL A 185 -1.60 -2.39 18.96
CA VAL A 185 -2.04 -1.03 18.64
C VAL A 185 -3.08 -0.61 19.69
N ASP A 186 -3.15 0.67 20.03
CA ASP A 186 -4.14 1.19 21.00
C ASP A 186 -5.58 0.87 20.51
N VAL A 187 -6.44 0.40 21.39
CA VAL A 187 -7.84 0.02 21.06
C VAL A 187 -8.69 1.17 20.54
N ARG A 188 -8.31 2.43 20.80
CA ARG A 188 -8.95 3.64 20.28
C ARG A 188 -8.57 3.95 18.83
N CYS A 189 -7.54 3.26 18.29
CA CYS A 189 -7.20 3.40 16.88
C CYS A 189 -8.34 2.88 16.02
N ARG A 190 -8.58 3.55 14.90
CA ARG A 190 -9.62 3.18 13.95
C ARG A 190 -9.11 2.24 12.87
N ALA A 191 -10.02 1.45 12.38
CA ALA A 191 -9.82 0.53 11.26
C ALA A 191 -11.07 0.48 10.38
N THR A 192 -10.90 0.18 9.11
CA THR A 192 -12.01 -0.06 8.18
C THR A 192 -12.23 -1.56 8.05
N ILE A 193 -13.49 -1.99 8.11
CA ILE A 193 -13.90 -3.40 8.00
C ILE A 193 -13.66 -3.92 6.59
N GLY A 194 -13.22 -5.18 6.50
CA GLY A 194 -12.99 -5.90 5.24
C GLY A 194 -11.54 -5.87 4.78
N THR A 195 -11.27 -6.50 3.64
CA THR A 195 -9.96 -6.52 2.95
C THR A 195 -9.92 -5.44 1.88
N VAL A 196 -8.75 -4.97 1.52
CA VAL A 196 -8.60 -4.03 0.39
C VAL A 196 -8.89 -4.76 -0.93
N GLY A 197 -9.64 -4.14 -1.82
CA GLY A 197 -9.94 -4.65 -3.15
C GLY A 197 -8.70 -4.80 -4.05
N ASN A 198 -8.92 -5.29 -5.30
CA ASN A 198 -7.87 -5.49 -6.32
C ASN A 198 -6.74 -6.46 -5.88
N ALA A 199 -7.10 -7.54 -5.17
CA ALA A 199 -6.13 -8.49 -4.59
C ALA A 199 -5.19 -9.12 -5.65
N GLU A 200 -5.65 -9.30 -6.88
CA GLU A 200 -4.87 -9.89 -7.97
C GLU A 200 -3.82 -8.96 -8.59
N GLN A 201 -3.70 -7.72 -8.09
CA GLN A 201 -2.70 -6.76 -8.59
C GLN A 201 -1.27 -7.30 -8.57
N SER A 202 -0.93 -8.15 -7.59
CA SER A 202 0.38 -8.79 -7.49
C SER A 202 0.67 -9.82 -8.58
N ASN A 203 -0.37 -10.38 -9.19
CA ASN A 203 -0.29 -11.41 -10.22
C ASN A 203 -0.12 -10.83 -11.65
N ILE A 204 -0.16 -9.50 -11.78
CA ILE A 204 0.02 -8.82 -13.07
C ILE A 204 1.49 -8.89 -13.49
N ASN A 205 1.74 -9.46 -14.66
CA ASN A 205 3.05 -9.47 -15.29
C ASN A 205 3.17 -8.29 -16.28
N TRP A 206 4.18 -7.46 -16.08
CA TRP A 206 4.40 -6.28 -16.90
C TRP A 206 4.93 -6.60 -18.31
N GLY A 207 5.55 -7.74 -18.51
CA GLY A 207 6.03 -8.27 -19.79
C GLY A 207 7.26 -7.58 -20.38
N LYS A 208 7.49 -6.28 -20.10
CA LYS A 208 8.63 -5.52 -20.61
C LYS A 208 9.13 -4.45 -19.63
N ALA A 209 10.43 -4.15 -19.69
CA ALA A 209 11.06 -3.13 -18.84
C ALA A 209 10.48 -1.72 -19.06
N GLY A 210 10.04 -1.39 -20.28
CA GLY A 210 9.42 -0.10 -20.59
C GLY A 210 8.17 0.23 -19.76
N ARG A 211 7.41 -0.78 -19.30
CA ARG A 211 6.28 -0.56 -18.39
C ARG A 211 6.71 -0.02 -17.03
N ASN A 212 7.86 -0.45 -16.51
CA ASN A 212 8.42 0.13 -15.29
C ASN A 212 8.86 1.58 -15.52
N ARG A 213 9.42 1.87 -16.71
CA ARG A 213 9.76 3.25 -17.10
C ARG A 213 8.53 4.17 -17.12
N TRP A 214 7.39 3.70 -17.62
CA TRP A 214 6.13 4.46 -17.60
C TRP A 214 5.63 4.79 -16.19
N LYS A 215 5.97 3.95 -15.21
CA LYS A 215 5.66 4.19 -13.79
C LYS A 215 6.66 5.11 -13.08
N GLY A 216 7.72 5.54 -13.75
CA GLY A 216 8.75 6.37 -13.16
C GLY A 216 9.86 5.59 -12.44
N ILE A 217 9.93 4.28 -12.65
CA ILE A 217 11.00 3.44 -12.10
C ILE A 217 12.15 3.39 -13.12
N ARG A 218 13.35 3.82 -12.70
CA ARG A 218 14.57 3.75 -13.49
C ARG A 218 15.24 2.40 -13.33
N PRO A 219 16.07 1.95 -14.29
CA PRO A 219 16.84 0.72 -14.16
C PRO A 219 17.74 0.71 -12.93
N THR A 220 17.92 -0.46 -12.35
CA THR A 220 18.80 -0.69 -11.20
C THR A 220 19.99 -1.52 -11.65
N VAL A 221 21.21 -1.04 -11.39
CA VAL A 221 22.44 -1.77 -11.60
C VAL A 221 22.81 -2.50 -10.31
N ARG A 222 23.19 -3.77 -10.43
CA ARG A 222 23.64 -4.58 -9.27
C ARG A 222 25.04 -4.15 -8.84
N GLY A 223 25.30 -4.11 -7.52
CA GLY A 223 26.62 -3.73 -6.98
C GLY A 223 27.79 -4.59 -7.48
N VAL A 224 27.53 -5.87 -7.76
CA VAL A 224 28.56 -6.82 -8.28
C VAL A 224 29.13 -6.42 -9.65
N VAL A 225 28.39 -5.64 -10.46
CA VAL A 225 28.82 -5.20 -11.80
C VAL A 225 29.38 -3.79 -11.80
N MET A 226 29.56 -3.21 -10.63
CA MET A 226 30.17 -1.88 -10.45
C MET A 226 31.67 -2.00 -10.17
N ASN A 227 32.36 -0.88 -10.20
CA ASN A 227 33.75 -0.79 -9.77
C ASN A 227 33.87 -0.78 -8.22
N PRO A 228 35.03 -1.13 -7.65
CA PRO A 228 35.22 -1.15 -6.19
C PRO A 228 34.93 0.19 -5.51
N VAL A 229 35.16 1.31 -6.18
CA VAL A 229 34.87 2.66 -5.67
C VAL A 229 33.35 2.92 -5.51
N ASP A 230 32.51 2.27 -6.34
CA ASP A 230 31.07 2.54 -6.38
C ASP A 230 30.27 1.62 -5.46
N HIS A 231 30.79 0.43 -5.16
CA HIS A 231 30.07 -0.55 -4.32
C HIS A 231 31.03 -1.53 -3.64
N PRO A 232 30.78 -1.93 -2.37
CA PRO A 232 31.58 -2.94 -1.66
C PRO A 232 31.64 -4.33 -2.32
N HIS A 233 30.73 -4.63 -3.24
CA HIS A 233 30.74 -5.86 -4.06
C HIS A 233 31.34 -5.65 -5.44
N GLY A 234 31.86 -4.46 -5.74
CA GLY A 234 32.44 -4.12 -7.03
C GLY A 234 33.81 -4.73 -7.23
N GLY A 235 34.24 -4.77 -8.49
CA GLY A 235 35.54 -5.25 -8.91
C GLY A 235 35.55 -6.70 -9.37
N GLY A 236 36.79 -7.20 -9.70
CA GLY A 236 37.02 -8.51 -10.23
C GLY A 236 37.01 -8.55 -11.76
N GLU A 237 37.49 -9.66 -12.32
CA GLU A 237 37.49 -9.94 -13.74
C GLU A 237 36.31 -10.79 -14.17
N GLY A 238 35.57 -10.35 -15.18
CA GLY A 238 34.43 -11.08 -15.72
C GLY A 238 33.29 -11.29 -14.73
N ARG A 239 32.86 -12.55 -14.58
CA ARG A 239 31.71 -12.95 -13.75
C ARG A 239 32.17 -13.29 -12.32
N THR A 240 32.41 -12.29 -11.49
CA THR A 240 32.83 -12.46 -10.10
C THR A 240 31.63 -12.58 -9.14
N SER A 241 31.85 -13.25 -8.01
CA SER A 241 30.93 -13.25 -6.88
C SER A 241 31.14 -12.03 -5.98
N GLY A 242 30.19 -11.75 -5.07
CA GLY A 242 30.29 -10.58 -4.19
C GLY A 242 31.44 -10.59 -3.17
N GLY A 243 32.11 -11.75 -2.96
CA GLY A 243 33.28 -11.92 -2.09
C GLY A 243 33.05 -11.70 -0.60
N ARG A 244 31.84 -11.31 -0.18
CA ARG A 244 31.46 -10.98 1.21
C ARG A 244 29.96 -11.14 1.42
N HIS A 245 29.52 -11.04 2.67
CA HIS A 245 28.08 -11.01 2.96
C HIS A 245 27.38 -9.85 2.22
N PRO A 246 26.12 -10.05 1.77
CA PRO A 246 25.37 -9.00 1.08
C PRO A 246 25.26 -7.71 1.91
N VAL A 247 25.71 -6.61 1.32
CA VAL A 247 25.68 -5.29 1.94
C VAL A 247 25.12 -4.25 0.96
N SER A 248 24.61 -3.14 1.51
CA SER A 248 24.21 -1.97 0.74
C SER A 248 25.45 -1.22 0.18
N PRO A 249 25.27 -0.24 -0.73
CA PRO A 249 26.36 0.62 -1.20
C PRO A 249 27.14 1.33 -0.09
N TRP A 250 26.52 1.50 1.06
CA TRP A 250 27.13 2.13 2.27
C TRP A 250 27.67 1.10 3.26
N GLY A 251 27.81 -0.16 2.88
CA GLY A 251 28.37 -1.24 3.72
C GLY A 251 27.41 -1.79 4.79
N LYS A 252 26.18 -1.35 4.85
CA LYS A 252 25.19 -1.88 5.83
C LYS A 252 24.73 -3.28 5.42
N PRO A 253 24.74 -4.28 6.33
CA PRO A 253 24.23 -5.63 6.04
C PRO A 253 22.78 -5.61 5.57
N GLU A 254 22.47 -6.37 4.52
CA GLU A 254 21.10 -6.54 4.01
C GLU A 254 20.24 -7.38 4.96
N GLY A 255 18.93 -7.18 4.91
CA GLY A 255 17.94 -7.99 5.62
C GLY A 255 17.69 -7.60 7.08
N ARG A 256 18.50 -6.73 7.70
CA ARG A 256 18.34 -6.25 9.09
C ARG A 256 18.31 -4.74 9.15
N THR A 257 17.25 -4.15 8.58
CA THR A 257 17.12 -2.68 8.46
C THR A 257 16.43 -2.02 9.65
N ARG A 258 15.75 -2.80 10.52
CA ARG A 258 15.09 -2.24 11.71
C ARG A 258 16.09 -1.99 12.82
N ASP A 259 16.10 -0.77 13.35
CA ASP A 259 16.85 -0.41 14.55
C ASP A 259 16.40 -1.28 15.74
N LYS A 260 17.38 -1.87 16.45
CA LYS A 260 17.14 -2.72 17.62
C LYS A 260 16.51 -1.93 18.77
N ASN A 261 16.93 -0.68 18.97
CA ASN A 261 16.54 0.18 20.08
C ASN A 261 15.28 1.02 19.81
N LYS A 262 14.61 0.78 18.68
CA LYS A 262 13.41 1.54 18.32
C LYS A 262 12.30 1.31 19.36
N ALA A 263 11.81 2.38 19.99
CA ALA A 263 10.77 2.33 21.03
C ALA A 263 9.53 1.52 20.64
N SER A 264 9.13 1.56 19.35
CA SER A 264 8.00 0.78 18.85
C SER A 264 8.26 -0.74 18.76
N SER A 265 9.46 -1.23 19.09
CA SER A 265 9.78 -2.67 19.14
C SER A 265 9.03 -3.37 20.27
N ARG A 266 8.75 -2.69 21.39
CA ARG A 266 7.92 -3.20 22.49
C ARG A 266 6.48 -3.55 22.11
N LEU A 267 5.97 -2.96 21.02
CA LEU A 267 4.63 -3.22 20.51
C LEU A 267 4.57 -4.42 19.54
N ILE A 268 5.69 -5.08 19.26
CA ILE A 268 5.74 -6.25 18.39
C ILE A 268 5.77 -7.50 19.27
N VAL A 269 4.64 -8.24 19.28
CA VAL A 269 4.50 -9.49 20.04
C VAL A 269 5.26 -10.63 19.35
N ARG A 270 5.13 -10.73 18.01
CA ARG A 270 5.81 -11.73 17.21
C ARG A 270 6.26 -11.13 15.88
N ARG A 271 7.54 -11.29 15.56
CA ARG A 271 8.07 -10.85 14.27
C ARG A 271 7.61 -11.74 13.12
N ARG A 272 7.69 -11.22 11.90
CA ARG A 272 7.47 -12.02 10.69
C ARG A 272 8.43 -13.21 10.67
N LYS A 273 7.97 -14.36 10.16
CA LYS A 273 8.87 -15.48 9.90
C LYS A 273 9.89 -15.07 8.85
N THR A 274 11.16 -15.13 9.17
CA THR A 274 12.23 -15.07 8.16
C THR A 274 12.31 -16.45 7.50
N GLY A 275 12.50 -16.51 6.17
CA GLY A 275 12.69 -17.76 5.47
C GLY A 275 13.78 -18.62 6.14
N LYS A 276 13.71 -19.95 5.98
CA LYS A 276 14.75 -20.85 6.46
C LYS A 276 16.11 -20.31 5.95
N LYS A 277 17.08 -20.15 6.85
CA LYS A 277 18.47 -20.00 6.45
C LYS A 277 18.79 -21.25 5.59
N ARG A 278 19.06 -21.03 4.32
CA ARG A 278 19.71 -22.04 3.48
C ARG A 278 21.13 -22.18 3.92
#